data_c708c265f1516c587cce28403e04fa0f
#
_entry.id   c708c265f1516c587cce28403e04fa0f
#
_cell.length_a   1.000
_cell.length_b   1.000
_cell.length_c   1.000
_cell.angle_alpha   90.00
_cell.angle_beta   90.00
_cell.angle_gamma   90.00
#
_symmetry.space_group_name_H-M   'P 1'
#
loop_
_entity.id
_entity.type
_entity.pdbx_description
1 polymer ?
#
loop_
_entity_poly.entity_id
_entity_poly.type
_entity_poly.pdbx_seq_one_letter_code
_entity_poly.pdbx_strand_id
1 'polypeptide(L)'
;MNRFFVILLCASMMLSGCTGINDEITDEVFEIFGCTDSNALNFNQNATINDESCLYEEVQEILEIPHIDGCDNTNSIHCMLPFPSDAFLVDDQNTVTGKRIHYSSNTIPGSGTVDPIEIPILNQIDGASPNTQIMTAFSIEPDVTELAGQYSISKSLESGHSTILMNKLTGELVAHWVELDVRSEIDQPTILHIRTIKALDHNT
;
A
#
# COMPACT_ATOMS: atom_id res chain seq x y z
N MET A 1 30.40 -23.23 41.86
CA MET A 1 31.19 -24.33 42.55
C MET A 1 31.48 -25.40 41.50
N ASN A 2 32.82 -25.56 41.31
CA ASN A 2 33.56 -26.73 40.81
C ASN A 2 33.30 -27.18 39.37
N ARG A 3 34.26 -27.10 38.58
CA ARG A 3 35.69 -27.53 38.41
C ARG A 3 35.80 -28.65 37.38
N PHE A 4 36.56 -28.33 36.33
CA PHE A 4 37.65 -29.08 35.70
C PHE A 4 37.49 -30.62 35.53
N PHE A 5 37.70 -31.10 34.31
CA PHE A 5 38.72 -32.08 34.06
C PHE A 5 39.26 -32.01 32.62
N VAL A 6 40.52 -31.62 32.55
CA VAL A 6 41.43 -31.80 31.42
C VAL A 6 42.08 -33.15 31.62
N ILE A 7 42.13 -34.00 30.62
CA ILE A 7 43.10 -35.06 30.53
C ILE A 7 43.71 -35.09 29.12
N LEU A 8 44.96 -34.71 29.17
CA LEU A 8 46.02 -34.88 28.18
C LEU A 8 46.49 -36.32 28.20
N LEU A 9 46.64 -36.98 27.05
CA LEU A 9 47.56 -38.14 26.96
C LEU A 9 48.29 -38.10 25.63
N CYS A 10 49.59 -37.95 25.78
CA CYS A 10 50.62 -37.97 24.75
C CYS A 10 50.99 -39.36 24.29
N ALA A 11 51.39 -39.45 23.06
CA ALA A 11 52.55 -40.17 22.49
C ALA A 11 52.58 -41.70 22.49
N SER A 12 52.70 -42.22 21.30
CA SER A 12 53.82 -43.08 20.97
C SER A 12 54.06 -43.15 19.47
N MET A 13 55.26 -42.84 19.09
CA MET A 13 55.89 -43.00 17.79
C MET A 13 55.91 -44.47 17.37
N MET A 14 55.94 -44.75 16.08
CA MET A 14 57.06 -45.50 15.42
C MET A 14 56.81 -45.56 13.90
N LEU A 15 57.76 -45.07 13.18
CA LEU A 15 58.28 -45.33 11.86
C LEU A 15 57.74 -46.58 11.15
N SER A 16 57.33 -46.36 9.87
CA SER A 16 57.98 -47.05 8.73
C SER A 16 57.18 -46.73 7.41
N GLY A 17 57.90 -46.44 6.37
CA GLY A 17 57.49 -46.72 5.00
C GLY A 17 57.20 -45.50 4.13
N CYS A 18 58.24 -44.97 3.53
CA CYS A 18 58.21 -44.17 2.31
C CYS A 18 57.69 -45.07 1.18
N THR A 19 56.49 -44.88 0.73
CA THR A 19 56.03 -45.29 -0.62
C THR A 19 55.35 -44.09 -1.27
N GLY A 20 55.76 -43.81 -2.48
CA GLY A 20 55.42 -42.60 -3.26
C GLY A 20 53.95 -42.25 -3.24
N ILE A 21 53.67 -41.04 -2.80
CA ILE A 21 52.38 -40.39 -2.93
C ILE A 21 52.39 -39.76 -4.32
N ASN A 22 51.68 -40.36 -5.25
CA ASN A 22 51.15 -39.58 -6.36
C ASN A 22 50.21 -38.54 -5.74
N ASP A 23 50.66 -37.31 -5.66
CA ASP A 23 49.79 -36.14 -5.42
C ASP A 23 48.84 -36.03 -6.59
N GLU A 24 47.72 -36.74 -6.57
CA GLU A 24 46.52 -36.25 -7.21
C GLU A 24 46.11 -35.01 -6.41
N ILE A 25 46.46 -33.84 -6.94
CA ILE A 25 45.89 -32.57 -6.52
C ILE A 25 44.41 -32.67 -6.88
N THR A 26 43.60 -33.17 -5.96
CA THR A 26 42.17 -32.93 -6.00
C THR A 26 42.03 -31.47 -5.65
N ASP A 27 41.76 -30.63 -6.68
CA ASP A 27 41.25 -29.29 -6.47
C ASP A 27 39.96 -29.44 -5.65
N GLU A 28 40.06 -29.31 -4.33
CA GLU A 28 38.90 -29.15 -3.48
C GLU A 28 38.28 -27.80 -3.89
N VAL A 29 37.28 -27.89 -4.76
CA VAL A 29 36.44 -26.73 -5.10
C VAL A 29 35.69 -26.37 -3.82
N PHE A 30 36.16 -25.36 -3.13
CA PHE A 30 35.44 -24.82 -1.97
C PHE A 30 34.06 -24.32 -2.46
N GLU A 31 33.00 -24.96 -1.96
CA GLU A 31 31.64 -24.51 -2.18
C GLU A 31 31.39 -23.21 -1.39
N ILE A 32 31.29 -22.11 -2.11
CA ILE A 32 30.97 -20.81 -1.52
C ILE A 32 29.54 -20.49 -1.91
N PHE A 33 28.67 -20.46 -0.93
CA PHE A 33 27.26 -20.12 -1.10
C PHE A 33 27.09 -18.59 -1.17
N GLY A 34 26.15 -18.12 -2.01
CA GLY A 34 25.80 -16.71 -2.17
C GLY A 34 25.10 -16.45 -3.48
N CYS A 35 24.65 -15.22 -3.67
CA CYS A 35 24.03 -14.80 -4.92
C CYS A 35 25.05 -14.81 -6.08
N THR A 36 24.76 -15.60 -7.12
CA THR A 36 25.61 -15.72 -8.33
C THR A 36 25.11 -14.87 -9.51
N ASP A 37 24.01 -14.15 -9.37
CA ASP A 37 23.48 -13.27 -10.42
C ASP A 37 24.16 -11.90 -10.35
N SER A 38 24.90 -11.54 -11.42
CA SER A 38 25.61 -10.26 -11.52
C SER A 38 24.69 -9.03 -11.56
N ASN A 39 23.39 -9.22 -11.77
CA ASN A 39 22.41 -8.13 -11.75
C ASN A 39 21.82 -7.90 -10.35
N ALA A 40 22.11 -8.76 -9.39
CA ALA A 40 21.62 -8.62 -8.03
C ALA A 40 22.46 -7.61 -7.22
N LEU A 41 21.82 -6.89 -6.30
CA LEU A 41 22.46 -5.90 -5.41
C LEU A 41 23.50 -6.53 -4.49
N ASN A 42 23.32 -7.79 -4.15
CA ASN A 42 24.19 -8.56 -3.27
C ASN A 42 24.99 -9.65 -4.02
N PHE A 43 25.27 -9.41 -5.31
CA PHE A 43 26.09 -10.32 -6.09
C PHE A 43 27.43 -10.64 -5.38
N ASN A 44 27.73 -11.91 -5.25
CA ASN A 44 29.00 -12.38 -4.70
C ASN A 44 29.81 -13.09 -5.79
N GLN A 45 30.81 -12.41 -6.35
CA GLN A 45 31.64 -12.97 -7.42
C GLN A 45 32.44 -14.21 -7.01
N ASN A 46 32.57 -14.48 -5.70
CA ASN A 46 33.27 -15.66 -5.20
C ASN A 46 32.30 -16.84 -4.95
N ALA A 47 30.99 -16.62 -5.04
CA ALA A 47 30.03 -17.68 -4.89
C ALA A 47 30.12 -18.69 -6.04
N THR A 48 30.22 -19.97 -5.70
CA THR A 48 30.22 -21.09 -6.65
C THR A 48 28.85 -21.79 -6.68
N ILE A 49 28.01 -21.57 -5.66
CA ILE A 49 26.67 -22.13 -5.55
C ILE A 49 25.70 -20.98 -5.21
N ASN A 50 24.64 -20.86 -6.02
CA ASN A 50 23.55 -19.95 -5.74
C ASN A 50 22.73 -20.48 -4.57
N ASP A 51 22.58 -19.69 -3.51
CA ASP A 51 21.81 -19.99 -2.31
C ASP A 51 20.43 -19.34 -2.28
N GLU A 52 19.98 -18.82 -3.43
CA GLU A 52 18.71 -18.11 -3.61
C GLU A 52 18.60 -16.80 -2.79
N SER A 53 19.70 -16.27 -2.29
CA SER A 53 19.75 -15.04 -1.49
C SER A 53 19.79 -13.75 -2.35
N CYS A 54 19.64 -13.85 -3.66
CA CYS A 54 19.74 -12.69 -4.57
C CYS A 54 18.71 -11.63 -4.25
N LEU A 55 19.18 -10.40 -4.03
CA LEU A 55 18.36 -9.22 -3.83
C LEU A 55 18.40 -8.36 -5.09
N TYR A 56 17.25 -7.93 -5.56
CA TYR A 56 17.11 -7.04 -6.70
C TYR A 56 16.55 -5.70 -6.26
N GLU A 57 16.89 -4.65 -6.99
CA GLU A 57 16.25 -3.35 -6.81
C GLU A 57 14.76 -3.50 -7.15
N GLU A 58 13.89 -3.20 -6.19
CA GLU A 58 12.46 -3.11 -6.49
C GLU A 58 12.27 -1.92 -7.45
N VAL A 59 12.08 -2.23 -8.72
CA VAL A 59 11.62 -1.24 -9.68
C VAL A 59 10.18 -0.90 -9.30
N GLN A 60 10.01 0.16 -8.52
CA GLN A 60 8.69 0.77 -8.40
C GLN A 60 8.32 1.27 -9.79
N GLU A 61 7.50 0.53 -10.49
CA GLU A 61 6.80 1.04 -11.65
C GLU A 61 5.99 2.24 -11.16
N ILE A 62 6.49 3.44 -11.44
CA ILE A 62 5.73 4.67 -11.23
C ILE A 62 4.62 4.59 -12.26
N LEU A 63 3.44 4.13 -11.82
CA LEU A 63 2.22 4.22 -12.61
C LEU A 63 2.00 5.71 -12.87
N GLU A 64 2.34 6.18 -14.05
CA GLU A 64 1.94 7.50 -14.51
C GLU A 64 0.42 7.52 -14.63
N ILE A 65 -0.24 8.07 -13.61
CA ILE A 65 -1.69 8.31 -13.67
C ILE A 65 -1.91 9.43 -14.66
N PRO A 66 -2.68 9.20 -15.76
CA PRO A 66 -2.95 10.24 -16.73
C PRO A 66 -3.61 11.45 -16.04
N HIS A 67 -3.02 12.63 -16.18
CA HIS A 67 -3.62 13.84 -15.66
C HIS A 67 -4.78 14.26 -16.56
N ILE A 68 -5.98 14.32 -15.99
CA ILE A 68 -7.19 14.80 -16.64
C ILE A 68 -7.62 16.08 -15.94
N ASP A 69 -7.69 17.19 -16.68
CA ASP A 69 -8.10 18.47 -16.15
C ASP A 69 -9.52 18.41 -15.60
N GLY A 70 -9.71 18.92 -14.40
CA GLY A 70 -11.00 18.94 -13.71
C GLY A 70 -11.38 17.62 -13.03
N CYS A 71 -10.45 16.66 -12.93
CA CYS A 71 -10.62 15.40 -12.20
C CYS A 71 -9.74 15.33 -10.98
N ASP A 72 -10.14 14.51 -9.99
CA ASP A 72 -9.22 14.02 -8.99
C ASP A 72 -8.41 12.88 -9.60
N ASN A 73 -7.12 13.12 -9.82
CA ASN A 73 -6.26 12.15 -10.49
C ASN A 73 -5.70 11.07 -9.54
N THR A 74 -6.13 11.01 -8.29
CA THR A 74 -5.77 9.93 -7.36
C THR A 74 -6.55 8.64 -7.65
N ASN A 75 -7.66 8.72 -8.38
CA ASN A 75 -8.42 7.57 -8.85
C ASN A 75 -8.57 7.62 -10.37
N SER A 76 -7.96 6.66 -11.07
CA SER A 76 -7.99 6.60 -12.53
C SER A 76 -9.30 6.04 -13.12
N ILE A 77 -10.19 5.51 -12.28
CA ILE A 77 -11.42 4.84 -12.72
C ILE A 77 -12.55 5.85 -12.94
N HIS A 78 -12.65 6.83 -12.06
CA HIS A 78 -13.74 7.79 -12.09
C HIS A 78 -13.26 9.19 -11.68
N CYS A 79 -13.52 10.18 -12.54
CA CYS A 79 -13.07 11.56 -12.38
C CYS A 79 -13.40 12.20 -11.02
N MET A 80 -14.54 11.82 -10.42
CA MET A 80 -15.05 12.41 -9.18
C MET A 80 -14.59 11.67 -7.91
N LEU A 81 -13.83 10.58 -8.06
CA LEU A 81 -13.39 9.77 -6.92
C LEU A 81 -11.89 9.99 -6.65
N PRO A 82 -11.48 9.88 -5.39
CA PRO A 82 -12.29 9.66 -4.20
C PRO A 82 -13.24 10.82 -3.90
N PHE A 83 -14.34 10.56 -3.23
CA PHE A 83 -15.32 11.59 -2.88
C PHE A 83 -15.61 11.55 -1.36
N PRO A 84 -15.71 12.68 -0.66
CA PRO A 84 -15.35 14.04 -1.13
C PRO A 84 -13.84 14.21 -1.31
N SER A 85 -13.42 15.16 -2.11
CA SER A 85 -12.02 15.44 -2.38
C SER A 85 -11.71 16.93 -2.38
N ASP A 86 -10.57 17.29 -1.81
CA ASP A 86 -10.02 18.66 -1.83
C ASP A 86 -9.59 19.09 -3.24
N ALA A 87 -9.42 18.16 -4.18
CA ALA A 87 -9.08 18.46 -5.58
C ALA A 87 -10.13 19.37 -6.27
N PHE A 88 -11.35 19.35 -5.76
CA PHE A 88 -12.46 20.15 -6.27
C PHE A 88 -12.73 21.41 -5.44
N LEU A 89 -11.86 21.79 -4.52
CA LEU A 89 -12.05 22.97 -3.70
C LEU A 89 -11.15 24.12 -4.16
N VAL A 90 -11.73 25.29 -4.29
CA VAL A 90 -11.02 26.56 -4.52
C VAL A 90 -11.23 27.51 -3.34
N ASP A 91 -10.28 28.41 -3.11
CA ASP A 91 -10.40 29.43 -2.06
C ASP A 91 -11.51 30.43 -2.41
N ASP A 92 -12.43 30.65 -1.48
CA ASP A 92 -13.47 31.69 -1.58
C ASP A 92 -13.79 32.29 -0.22
N GLN A 93 -13.30 33.51 0.00
CA GLN A 93 -13.46 34.24 1.26
C GLN A 93 -14.92 34.68 1.53
N ASN A 94 -15.83 34.49 0.57
CA ASN A 94 -17.24 34.83 0.73
C ASN A 94 -18.07 33.68 1.27
N THR A 95 -17.45 32.52 1.58
CA THR A 95 -18.11 31.36 2.17
C THR A 95 -17.75 31.19 3.63
N VAL A 96 -18.57 30.44 4.37
CA VAL A 96 -18.32 30.16 5.79
C VAL A 96 -17.07 29.27 5.98
N THR A 97 -16.83 28.36 5.05
CA THR A 97 -15.69 27.45 5.09
C THR A 97 -14.39 28.06 4.55
N GLY A 98 -14.45 29.22 3.88
CA GLY A 98 -13.33 29.78 3.13
C GLY A 98 -13.03 29.05 1.83
N LYS A 99 -13.85 28.10 1.45
CA LYS A 99 -13.71 27.24 0.28
C LYS A 99 -15.00 27.21 -0.53
N ARG A 100 -14.89 26.82 -1.79
CA ARG A 100 -16.02 26.59 -2.69
C ARG A 100 -15.74 25.41 -3.59
N ILE A 101 -16.76 24.61 -3.85
CA ILE A 101 -16.67 23.52 -4.82
C ILE A 101 -16.54 24.11 -6.22
N HIS A 102 -15.66 23.53 -7.03
CA HIS A 102 -15.41 23.89 -8.40
C HIS A 102 -15.33 22.65 -9.30
N TYR A 103 -16.49 22.15 -9.69
CA TYR A 103 -16.58 21.09 -10.69
C TYR A 103 -16.52 21.66 -12.10
N SER A 104 -15.85 20.97 -13.00
CA SER A 104 -15.85 21.22 -14.43
C SER A 104 -16.84 20.31 -15.15
N SER A 105 -17.02 20.53 -16.44
CA SER A 105 -17.86 19.65 -17.28
C SER A 105 -17.34 18.21 -17.35
N ASN A 106 -16.05 17.99 -17.07
CA ASN A 106 -15.45 16.66 -17.09
C ASN A 106 -15.61 15.94 -15.75
N THR A 107 -15.86 16.66 -14.66
CA THR A 107 -15.91 16.09 -13.30
C THR A 107 -17.11 15.19 -13.10
N ILE A 108 -18.29 15.60 -13.61
CA ILE A 108 -19.54 14.92 -13.36
C ILE A 108 -19.83 13.93 -14.47
N PRO A 109 -20.08 12.66 -14.15
CA PRO A 109 -20.42 11.68 -15.18
C PRO A 109 -21.73 12.05 -15.85
N GLY A 110 -21.74 12.00 -17.17
CA GLY A 110 -22.96 12.16 -17.95
C GLY A 110 -23.91 11.01 -17.67
N SER A 111 -25.11 11.28 -17.16
CA SER A 111 -26.16 10.27 -17.10
C SER A 111 -26.94 10.33 -18.40
N GLY A 112 -26.90 9.25 -19.20
CA GLY A 112 -27.57 9.19 -20.49
C GLY A 112 -29.11 9.27 -20.46
N THR A 113 -29.73 9.36 -19.27
CA THR A 113 -31.17 9.23 -19.06
C THR A 113 -31.83 10.34 -18.22
N VAL A 114 -31.03 11.22 -17.63
CA VAL A 114 -31.52 12.33 -16.78
C VAL A 114 -30.96 13.64 -17.31
N ASP A 115 -31.70 14.72 -17.14
CA ASP A 115 -31.20 16.06 -17.47
C ASP A 115 -29.85 16.31 -16.80
N PRO A 116 -28.89 16.90 -17.52
CA PRO A 116 -27.57 17.14 -16.96
C PRO A 116 -27.69 17.99 -15.69
N ILE A 117 -27.01 17.54 -14.62
CA ILE A 117 -26.90 18.33 -13.39
C ILE A 117 -26.25 19.66 -13.76
N GLU A 118 -26.89 20.76 -13.40
CA GLU A 118 -26.34 22.08 -13.67
C GLU A 118 -25.13 22.35 -12.76
N ILE A 119 -23.95 22.24 -13.32
CA ILE A 119 -22.68 22.49 -12.62
C ILE A 119 -22.65 23.83 -11.89
N PRO A 120 -23.17 24.95 -12.46
CA PRO A 120 -23.21 26.21 -11.74
C PRO A 120 -24.00 26.19 -10.44
N ILE A 121 -24.98 25.28 -10.28
CA ILE A 121 -25.74 25.14 -9.04
C ILE A 121 -24.85 24.37 -8.01
N LEU A 122 -24.19 23.30 -8.43
CA LEU A 122 -23.30 22.54 -7.55
C LEU A 122 -22.12 23.39 -7.08
N ASN A 123 -21.60 24.25 -7.95
CA ASN A 123 -20.49 25.15 -7.64
C ASN A 123 -20.87 26.32 -6.71
N GLN A 124 -22.10 26.35 -6.20
CA GLN A 124 -22.49 27.30 -5.13
C GLN A 124 -22.23 26.72 -3.73
N ILE A 125 -21.97 25.43 -3.62
CA ILE A 125 -21.73 24.71 -2.35
C ILE A 125 -20.32 25.00 -1.85
N ASP A 126 -20.17 25.16 -0.54
CA ASP A 126 -18.92 25.53 0.11
C ASP A 126 -18.19 24.34 0.80
N GLY A 127 -18.57 23.13 0.46
CA GLY A 127 -17.95 21.89 0.98
C GLY A 127 -18.90 20.71 0.97
N ALA A 128 -18.43 19.58 1.48
CA ALA A 128 -19.23 18.39 1.66
C ALA A 128 -19.95 18.40 3.03
N SER A 129 -21.10 17.76 3.10
CA SER A 129 -21.81 17.59 4.39
C SER A 129 -20.99 16.76 5.36
N PRO A 130 -20.97 17.09 6.68
CA PRO A 130 -20.33 16.27 7.69
C PRO A 130 -20.84 14.81 7.79
N ASN A 131 -22.00 14.53 7.19
CA ASN A 131 -22.57 13.19 7.08
C ASN A 131 -22.36 12.57 5.70
N THR A 132 -21.56 13.19 4.85
CA THR A 132 -21.28 12.66 3.53
C THR A 132 -20.56 11.34 3.64
N GLN A 133 -21.02 10.41 2.83
CA GLN A 133 -20.37 9.13 2.63
C GLN A 133 -19.08 9.33 1.84
N ILE A 134 -17.99 8.73 2.33
CA ILE A 134 -16.72 8.73 1.65
C ILE A 134 -16.69 7.55 0.69
N MET A 135 -16.27 7.76 -0.55
CA MET A 135 -16.31 6.72 -1.59
C MET A 135 -15.04 6.73 -2.41
N THR A 136 -14.63 5.54 -2.84
CA THR A 136 -13.60 5.37 -3.87
C THR A 136 -13.94 4.15 -4.74
N ALA A 137 -13.29 4.01 -5.89
CA ALA A 137 -13.52 2.90 -6.82
C ALA A 137 -12.28 2.03 -6.97
N PHE A 138 -12.51 0.74 -7.18
CA PHE A 138 -11.47 -0.24 -7.50
C PHE A 138 -11.83 -0.98 -8.78
N SER A 139 -10.85 -1.21 -9.64
CA SER A 139 -11.04 -2.02 -10.86
C SER A 139 -11.25 -3.50 -10.58
N ILE A 140 -10.78 -3.96 -9.42
CA ILE A 140 -10.95 -5.32 -8.91
C ILE A 140 -11.56 -5.20 -7.52
N GLU A 141 -12.50 -6.07 -7.19
CA GLU A 141 -13.13 -6.10 -5.87
C GLU A 141 -12.07 -6.30 -4.78
N PRO A 142 -11.94 -5.35 -3.83
CA PRO A 142 -10.99 -5.47 -2.75
C PRO A 142 -11.47 -6.49 -1.71
N ASP A 143 -10.53 -7.20 -1.08
CA ASP A 143 -10.84 -8.04 0.07
C ASP A 143 -11.11 -7.15 1.30
N VAL A 144 -12.35 -7.19 1.78
CA VAL A 144 -12.80 -6.41 2.95
C VAL A 144 -12.93 -7.25 4.23
N THR A 145 -12.53 -8.52 4.20
CA THR A 145 -12.74 -9.46 5.33
C THR A 145 -12.04 -9.01 6.61
N GLU A 146 -10.88 -8.39 6.49
CA GLU A 146 -10.11 -7.86 7.63
C GLU A 146 -10.42 -6.39 7.95
N LEU A 147 -11.25 -5.73 7.16
CA LEU A 147 -11.63 -4.34 7.42
C LEU A 147 -12.71 -4.24 8.50
N ALA A 148 -12.83 -3.04 9.06
CA ALA A 148 -13.90 -2.74 10.03
C ALA A 148 -15.26 -2.79 9.35
N GLY A 149 -16.09 -3.74 9.74
CA GLY A 149 -17.49 -3.83 9.35
C GLY A 149 -18.42 -3.18 10.38
N GLN A 150 -19.72 -3.15 10.08
CA GLN A 150 -20.75 -2.55 10.97
C GLN A 150 -20.75 -3.09 12.40
N TYR A 151 -20.32 -4.35 12.59
CA TYR A 151 -20.30 -5.02 13.91
C TYR A 151 -18.89 -5.06 14.54
N SER A 152 -17.89 -4.50 13.86
CA SER A 152 -16.49 -4.49 14.31
C SER A 152 -15.82 -3.13 14.13
N ILE A 153 -16.57 -2.06 14.30
CA ILE A 153 -16.15 -0.67 14.05
C ILE A 153 -14.87 -0.31 14.80
N SER A 154 -14.65 -0.85 16.00
CA SER A 154 -13.43 -0.59 16.79
C SER A 154 -12.14 -0.99 16.06
N LYS A 155 -12.19 -1.96 15.14
CA LYS A 155 -11.03 -2.32 14.31
C LYS A 155 -10.45 -1.12 13.55
N SER A 156 -11.30 -0.17 13.12
CA SER A 156 -10.85 1.03 12.39
C SER A 156 -9.94 1.96 13.19
N LEU A 157 -9.87 1.77 14.51
CA LEU A 157 -9.00 2.54 15.41
C LEU A 157 -7.71 1.80 15.77
N GLU A 158 -7.54 0.56 15.30
CA GLU A 158 -6.36 -0.25 15.58
C GLU A 158 -5.18 0.19 14.71
N SER A 159 -3.98 0.12 15.29
CA SER A 159 -2.76 0.41 14.55
C SER A 159 -2.57 -0.60 13.41
N GLY A 160 -2.30 -0.09 12.20
CA GLY A 160 -2.08 -0.94 11.01
C GLY A 160 -3.37 -1.36 10.30
N HIS A 161 -4.54 -0.84 10.69
CA HIS A 161 -5.76 -1.04 9.93
C HIS A 161 -5.64 -0.44 8.52
N SER A 162 -6.10 -1.17 7.50
CA SER A 162 -5.86 -0.80 6.09
C SER A 162 -6.65 0.43 5.62
N THR A 163 -7.75 0.77 6.30
CA THR A 163 -8.47 2.04 6.07
C THR A 163 -8.28 2.97 7.25
N ILE A 164 -7.86 4.19 6.99
CA ILE A 164 -7.59 5.20 8.01
C ILE A 164 -8.43 6.44 7.72
N LEU A 165 -9.26 6.83 8.66
CA LEU A 165 -9.93 8.13 8.66
C LEU A 165 -9.41 8.92 9.85
N MET A 166 -8.91 10.12 9.59
CA MET A 166 -8.22 10.92 10.60
C MET A 166 -8.60 12.39 10.49
N ASN A 167 -8.81 13.04 11.61
CA ASN A 167 -8.92 14.48 11.66
C ASN A 167 -7.56 15.10 11.30
N LYS A 168 -7.51 15.86 10.22
CA LYS A 168 -6.26 16.46 9.70
C LYS A 168 -5.63 17.43 10.67
N LEU A 169 -6.40 18.11 11.51
CA LEU A 169 -5.91 19.14 12.44
C LEU A 169 -5.38 18.53 13.74
N THR A 170 -6.06 17.51 14.27
CA THR A 170 -5.72 16.91 15.56
C THR A 170 -4.90 15.64 15.46
N GLY A 171 -4.93 14.95 14.30
CA GLY A 171 -4.34 13.63 14.11
C GLY A 171 -5.14 12.50 14.75
N GLU A 172 -6.33 12.77 15.30
CA GLU A 172 -7.16 11.77 15.94
C GLU A 172 -7.85 10.87 14.91
N LEU A 173 -7.85 9.57 15.17
CA LEU A 173 -8.55 8.61 14.34
C LEU A 173 -10.07 8.74 14.51
N VAL A 174 -10.78 8.61 13.40
CA VAL A 174 -12.25 8.64 13.37
C VAL A 174 -12.78 7.22 13.15
N ALA A 175 -13.59 6.75 14.08
CA ALA A 175 -14.21 5.44 14.00
C ALA A 175 -15.15 5.37 12.78
N HIS A 176 -14.98 4.33 11.98
CA HIS A 176 -15.73 4.13 10.75
C HIS A 176 -15.88 2.63 10.44
N TRP A 177 -16.72 2.31 9.48
CA TRP A 177 -16.78 0.98 8.87
C TRP A 177 -16.78 1.08 7.36
N VAL A 178 -16.54 -0.05 6.72
CA VAL A 178 -16.38 -0.17 5.28
C VAL A 178 -17.47 -1.07 4.72
N GLU A 179 -17.99 -0.69 3.57
CA GLU A 179 -18.97 -1.48 2.80
C GLU A 179 -18.60 -1.43 1.32
N LEU A 180 -18.86 -2.52 0.60
CA LEU A 180 -18.82 -2.54 -0.87
C LEU A 180 -20.23 -2.29 -1.43
N ASP A 181 -20.32 -1.61 -2.58
CA ASP A 181 -21.59 -1.50 -3.30
C ASP A 181 -21.95 -2.86 -3.90
N VAL A 182 -23.00 -3.47 -3.36
CA VAL A 182 -23.51 -4.78 -3.80
C VAL A 182 -24.20 -4.73 -5.16
N ARG A 183 -24.41 -3.55 -5.74
CA ARG A 183 -25.04 -3.37 -7.04
C ARG A 183 -24.04 -3.31 -8.18
N SER A 184 -22.74 -3.43 -7.89
CA SER A 184 -21.73 -3.54 -8.93
C SER A 184 -22.01 -4.79 -9.78
N GLU A 185 -22.16 -4.57 -11.09
CA GLU A 185 -22.28 -5.69 -12.03
C GLU A 185 -20.90 -6.34 -12.23
N ILE A 186 -20.91 -7.58 -12.68
CA ILE A 186 -19.69 -8.29 -13.07
C ILE A 186 -18.99 -7.43 -14.15
N ASP A 187 -17.68 -7.25 -14.02
CA ASP A 187 -16.83 -6.45 -14.91
C ASP A 187 -17.02 -4.91 -14.79
N GLN A 188 -17.74 -4.44 -13.78
CA GLN A 188 -17.79 -3.02 -13.43
C GLN A 188 -16.87 -2.72 -12.23
N PRO A 189 -16.35 -1.49 -12.12
CA PRO A 189 -15.61 -1.09 -10.95
C PRO A 189 -16.43 -1.22 -9.67
N THR A 190 -15.82 -1.71 -8.62
CA THR A 190 -16.44 -1.84 -7.30
C THR A 190 -16.26 -0.54 -6.52
N ILE A 191 -17.35 -0.01 -5.99
CA ILE A 191 -17.32 1.16 -5.12
C ILE A 191 -17.18 0.70 -3.67
N LEU A 192 -16.17 1.23 -2.99
CA LEU A 192 -15.97 1.07 -1.57
C LEU A 192 -16.47 2.33 -0.86
N HIS A 193 -17.28 2.13 0.15
CA HIS A 193 -17.85 3.17 1.00
C HIS A 193 -17.21 3.13 2.37
N ILE A 194 -16.78 4.28 2.88
CA ILE A 194 -16.37 4.46 4.26
C ILE A 194 -17.44 5.31 4.94
N ARG A 195 -18.00 4.79 6.04
CA ARG A 195 -19.07 5.42 6.80
C ARG A 195 -18.62 5.72 8.21
N THR A 196 -18.82 6.94 8.65
CA THR A 196 -18.54 7.36 10.02
C THR A 196 -19.68 7.01 10.96
N ILE A 197 -19.37 6.74 12.23
CA ILE A 197 -20.39 6.44 13.26
C ILE A 197 -21.14 7.67 13.73
N LYS A 198 -20.61 8.85 13.47
CA LYS A 198 -21.21 10.16 13.81
C LYS A 198 -20.86 11.15 12.73
N ALA A 199 -21.60 12.25 12.67
CA ALA A 199 -21.22 13.38 11.83
C ALA A 199 -19.81 13.84 12.16
N LEU A 200 -19.04 14.17 11.13
CA LEU A 200 -17.75 14.80 11.29
C LEU A 200 -17.91 16.22 11.85
N ASP A 201 -16.88 16.73 12.47
CA ASP A 201 -16.87 18.12 12.93
C ASP A 201 -16.82 19.08 11.73
N HIS A 202 -17.41 20.25 11.88
CA HIS A 202 -17.34 21.29 10.86
C HIS A 202 -15.92 21.83 10.70
N ASN A 203 -15.50 22.09 9.48
CA ASN A 203 -14.20 22.65 9.12
C ASN A 203 -12.99 21.77 9.54
N THR A 204 -13.14 20.47 9.40
CA THR A 204 -12.06 19.49 9.68
C THR A 204 -11.59 18.81 8.42
#